data_46c017fa0c42dc3c1a48f300021dbaf6
#
_entry.id   46c017fa0c42dc3c1a48f300021dbaf6
#
_cell.length_a   1.000
_cell.length_b   1.000
_cell.length_c   1.000
_cell.angle_alpha   90.00
_cell.angle_beta   90.00
_cell.angle_gamma   90.00
#
_symmetry.space_group_name_H-M   'P 1'
#
loop_
_entity.id
_entity.type
_entity.pdbx_description
1 polymer ?
#
loop_
_entity_poly.entity_id
_entity_poly.type
_entity_poly.pdbx_seq_one_letter_code
_entity_poly.pdbx_strand_id
1 'polypeptide(L)'
;MTKTILITGAAGGIGRASVSLFAEKGWRVIGVDRNEFGDFPQNGLFIHSDISRPEDIESIFEQAKAFTNTLDALVNNAALQVAKPLVETTVEEWDAVMAANLRSVFLGVKLAHPLLKAGNGGAIVNVSSVHAVQTSANIAAYAASKGGLLALTRAMAIEFAPDNIRVNAILPGAVDTPMLRAGLGRGHVGSGDVQERLDNLARKTVNGRVGTPEEIAHAIYFLADNEQSSFMTGQAMIVDGGATARLSTE
;
A
#
# COMPACT_ATOMS: atom_id res chain seq x y z
N MET A 1 21.51 15.58 1.15
CA MET A 1 20.74 15.35 2.39
C MET A 1 20.25 13.92 2.36
N THR A 2 20.09 13.26 3.51
CA THR A 2 19.54 11.91 3.59
C THR A 2 18.02 11.98 3.35
N LYS A 3 17.51 11.25 2.37
CA LYS A 3 16.06 11.18 2.05
C LYS A 3 15.29 10.52 3.21
N THR A 4 14.06 10.96 3.45
CA THR A 4 13.17 10.41 4.50
C THR A 4 11.84 9.97 3.89
N ILE A 5 11.38 8.78 4.27
CA ILE A 5 10.11 8.20 3.83
C ILE A 5 9.25 7.79 5.02
N LEU A 6 7.92 7.96 4.87
CA LEU A 6 6.94 7.39 5.79
C LEU A 6 6.19 6.25 5.11
N ILE A 7 6.12 5.08 5.77
CA ILE A 7 5.47 3.86 5.26
C ILE A 7 4.41 3.39 6.25
N THR A 8 3.15 3.35 5.86
CA THR A 8 2.07 2.75 6.66
C THR A 8 1.95 1.26 6.40
N GLY A 9 1.51 0.48 7.38
CA GLY A 9 1.49 -0.99 7.29
C GLY A 9 2.90 -1.58 7.25
N ALA A 10 3.83 -0.94 7.96
CA ALA A 10 5.26 -1.23 7.95
C ALA A 10 5.61 -2.65 8.42
N ALA A 11 4.84 -3.22 9.37
CA ALA A 11 5.07 -4.57 9.90
C ALA A 11 4.45 -5.68 9.04
N GLY A 12 3.67 -5.35 8.00
CA GLY A 12 3.11 -6.31 7.03
C GLY A 12 4.14 -6.81 6.02
N GLY A 13 3.78 -7.81 5.18
CA GLY A 13 4.72 -8.41 4.21
C GLY A 13 5.38 -7.39 3.28
N ILE A 14 4.59 -6.68 2.46
CA ILE A 14 5.08 -5.63 1.55
C ILE A 14 5.73 -4.48 2.33
N GLY A 15 5.13 -4.09 3.48
CA GLY A 15 5.67 -3.03 4.33
C GLY A 15 7.07 -3.35 4.84
N ARG A 16 7.30 -4.55 5.40
CA ARG A 16 8.63 -4.98 5.88
C ARG A 16 9.67 -4.98 4.76
N ALA A 17 9.34 -5.56 3.62
CA ALA A 17 10.23 -5.56 2.45
C ALA A 17 10.57 -4.14 2.00
N SER A 18 9.58 -3.23 2.00
CA SER A 18 9.81 -1.82 1.66
C SER A 18 10.70 -1.14 2.70
N VAL A 19 10.43 -1.30 4.01
CA VAL A 19 11.26 -0.74 5.09
C VAL A 19 12.72 -1.19 4.93
N SER A 20 12.96 -2.49 4.73
CA SER A 20 14.30 -3.05 4.54
C SER A 20 14.99 -2.45 3.32
N LEU A 21 14.31 -2.43 2.16
CA LEU A 21 14.88 -1.89 0.91
C LEU A 21 15.24 -0.40 1.04
N PHE A 22 14.35 0.43 1.59
CA PHE A 22 14.63 1.86 1.74
C PHE A 22 15.78 2.12 2.71
N ALA A 23 15.87 1.37 3.82
CA ALA A 23 16.99 1.45 4.76
C ALA A 23 18.30 1.04 4.10
N GLU A 24 18.35 -0.05 3.33
CA GLU A 24 19.51 -0.48 2.52
C GLU A 24 19.95 0.57 1.50
N LYS A 25 19.00 1.32 0.94
CA LYS A 25 19.25 2.44 0.02
C LYS A 25 19.66 3.74 0.74
N GLY A 26 19.84 3.69 2.06
CA GLY A 26 20.31 4.83 2.87
C GLY A 26 19.23 5.86 3.21
N TRP A 27 17.95 5.54 3.03
CA TRP A 27 16.86 6.42 3.44
C TRP A 27 16.61 6.27 4.95
N ARG A 28 16.16 7.36 5.58
CA ARG A 28 15.57 7.30 6.92
C ARG A 28 14.11 6.87 6.77
N VAL A 29 13.70 5.85 7.52
CA VAL A 29 12.36 5.29 7.41
C VAL A 29 11.55 5.62 8.65
N ILE A 30 10.36 6.19 8.47
CA ILE A 30 9.31 6.26 9.49
C ILE A 30 8.32 5.15 9.16
N GLY A 31 8.23 4.13 9.99
CA GLY A 31 7.31 3.01 9.84
C GLY A 31 6.12 3.16 10.79
N VAL A 32 4.91 2.92 10.29
CA VAL A 32 3.67 2.97 11.09
C VAL A 32 2.95 1.64 10.95
N ASP A 33 2.63 0.98 12.05
CA ASP A 33 1.78 -0.23 12.06
C ASP A 33 1.09 -0.39 13.41
N ARG A 34 -0.02 -1.08 13.42
CA ARG A 34 -0.71 -1.51 14.65
C ARG A 34 -0.11 -2.78 15.27
N ASN A 35 0.76 -3.48 14.56
CA ASN A 35 1.54 -4.61 15.06
C ASN A 35 2.97 -4.18 15.29
N GLU A 36 3.63 -4.83 16.25
CA GLU A 36 5.04 -4.56 16.57
C GLU A 36 5.99 -4.89 15.41
N PHE A 37 7.10 -4.15 15.33
CA PHE A 37 8.20 -4.38 14.41
C PHE A 37 9.52 -4.44 15.19
N GLY A 38 9.84 -5.63 15.72
CA GLY A 38 10.93 -5.83 16.70
C GLY A 38 12.35 -5.51 16.20
N ASP A 39 12.60 -5.60 14.88
CA ASP A 39 13.89 -5.40 14.21
C ASP A 39 13.87 -4.20 13.26
N PHE A 40 13.18 -3.12 13.65
CA PHE A 40 13.09 -1.90 12.84
C PHE A 40 14.48 -1.21 12.72
N PRO A 41 14.81 -0.59 11.55
CA PRO A 41 16.11 0.07 11.34
C PRO A 41 16.44 1.12 12.41
N GLN A 42 17.68 1.06 12.98
CA GLN A 42 18.08 1.90 14.11
C GLN A 42 18.08 3.41 13.81
N ASN A 43 18.29 3.80 12.56
CA ASN A 43 18.27 5.21 12.12
C ASN A 43 16.87 5.68 11.71
N GLY A 44 15.86 4.84 11.88
CA GLY A 44 14.46 5.11 11.60
C GLY A 44 13.64 5.41 12.85
N LEU A 45 12.33 5.62 12.65
CA LEU A 45 11.33 5.78 13.70
C LEU A 45 10.18 4.79 13.46
N PHE A 46 9.95 3.89 14.39
CA PHE A 46 8.74 3.05 14.36
C PHE A 46 7.67 3.66 15.28
N ILE A 47 6.46 3.80 14.76
CA ILE A 47 5.29 4.33 15.48
C ILE A 47 4.24 3.21 15.53
N HIS A 48 4.01 2.68 16.73
CA HIS A 48 2.94 1.71 16.96
C HIS A 48 1.61 2.44 17.05
N SER A 49 0.76 2.32 16.01
CA SER A 49 -0.48 3.09 15.91
C SER A 49 -1.44 2.50 14.88
N ASP A 50 -2.75 2.76 15.04
CA ASP A 50 -3.80 2.30 14.11
C ASP A 50 -4.28 3.44 13.19
N ILE A 51 -3.88 3.39 11.94
CA ILE A 51 -4.24 4.40 10.93
C ILE A 51 -5.76 4.46 10.61
N SER A 52 -6.56 3.52 11.06
CA SER A 52 -8.01 3.58 10.86
C SER A 52 -8.71 4.60 11.77
N ARG A 53 -8.00 5.09 12.78
CA ARG A 53 -8.49 6.05 13.79
C ARG A 53 -7.95 7.45 13.48
N PRO A 54 -8.81 8.44 13.24
CA PRO A 54 -8.37 9.81 12.90
C PRO A 54 -7.42 10.43 13.94
N GLU A 55 -7.71 10.25 15.22
CA GLU A 55 -6.89 10.75 16.33
C GLU A 55 -5.48 10.16 16.35
N ASP A 56 -5.34 8.89 15.97
CA ASP A 56 -4.04 8.23 15.88
C ASP A 56 -3.23 8.77 14.71
N ILE A 57 -3.87 9.11 13.57
CA ILE A 57 -3.19 9.71 12.43
C ILE A 57 -2.59 11.08 12.78
N GLU A 58 -3.28 11.91 13.53
CA GLU A 58 -2.75 13.20 14.01
C GLU A 58 -1.49 12.98 14.85
N SER A 59 -1.54 12.07 15.82
CA SER A 59 -0.39 11.70 16.67
C SER A 59 0.79 11.14 15.86
N ILE A 60 0.54 10.34 14.81
CA ILE A 60 1.59 9.84 13.90
C ILE A 60 2.36 11.02 13.28
N PHE A 61 1.65 12.02 12.77
CA PHE A 61 2.30 13.15 12.10
C PHE A 61 2.92 14.15 13.09
N GLU A 62 2.48 14.23 14.34
CA GLU A 62 3.19 14.95 15.39
C GLU A 62 4.56 14.31 15.67
N GLN A 63 4.61 12.98 15.84
CA GLN A 63 5.85 12.24 16.02
C GLN A 63 6.76 12.32 14.79
N ALA A 64 6.21 12.22 13.58
CA ALA A 64 6.95 12.38 12.33
C ALA A 64 7.60 13.77 12.23
N LYS A 65 6.88 14.84 12.58
CA LYS A 65 7.41 16.21 12.62
C LYS A 65 8.51 16.41 13.66
N ALA A 66 8.44 15.72 14.80
CA ALA A 66 9.52 15.73 15.79
C ALA A 66 10.78 15.02 15.28
N PHE A 67 10.63 14.03 14.40
CA PHE A 67 11.73 13.26 13.82
C PHE A 67 12.36 13.94 12.60
N THR A 68 11.56 14.63 11.76
CA THR A 68 12.03 15.26 10.53
C THR A 68 11.21 16.50 10.16
N ASN A 69 11.87 17.47 9.52
CA ASN A 69 11.21 18.66 8.99
C ASN A 69 10.70 18.49 7.55
N THR A 70 11.10 17.42 6.85
CA THR A 70 10.75 17.16 5.46
C THR A 70 10.49 15.68 5.23
N LEU A 71 9.63 15.38 4.26
CA LEU A 71 9.48 14.03 3.69
C LEU A 71 9.82 14.07 2.20
N ASP A 72 10.55 13.08 1.72
CA ASP A 72 10.80 12.84 0.30
C ASP A 72 9.75 11.88 -0.30
N ALA A 73 9.19 10.99 0.53
CA ALA A 73 8.12 10.10 0.08
C ALA A 73 7.15 9.70 1.20
N LEU A 74 5.90 9.40 0.79
CA LEU A 74 4.86 8.77 1.60
C LEU A 74 4.36 7.50 0.89
N VAL A 75 4.36 6.35 1.57
CA VAL A 75 3.79 5.10 1.07
C VAL A 75 2.56 4.72 1.88
N ASN A 76 1.41 4.79 1.26
CA ASN A 76 0.14 4.34 1.83
C ASN A 76 -0.03 2.85 1.50
N ASN A 77 0.52 1.97 2.36
CA ASN A 77 0.51 0.52 2.17
C ASN A 77 -0.43 -0.22 3.13
N ALA A 78 -0.73 0.35 4.30
CA ALA A 78 -1.65 -0.29 5.23
C ALA A 78 -3.02 -0.57 4.60
N ALA A 79 -3.58 -1.75 4.86
CA ALA A 79 -4.87 -2.14 4.33
C ALA A 79 -5.58 -3.16 5.22
N LEU A 80 -6.91 -3.16 5.13
CA LEU A 80 -7.80 -4.16 5.69
C LEU A 80 -8.60 -4.82 4.56
N GLN A 81 -8.70 -6.16 4.61
CA GLN A 81 -9.55 -6.94 3.71
C GLN A 81 -10.58 -7.72 4.50
N VAL A 82 -11.84 -7.55 4.14
CA VAL A 82 -12.96 -8.41 4.53
C VAL A 82 -13.34 -9.25 3.32
N ALA A 83 -13.36 -10.57 3.49
CA ALA A 83 -13.74 -11.51 2.42
C ALA A 83 -15.05 -12.19 2.79
N LYS A 84 -16.16 -11.74 2.17
CA LYS A 84 -17.53 -12.11 2.49
C LYS A 84 -18.46 -11.75 1.33
N PRO A 85 -19.56 -12.49 1.07
CA PRO A 85 -20.59 -12.04 0.14
C PRO A 85 -21.06 -10.63 0.45
N LEU A 86 -21.31 -9.82 -0.60
CA LEU A 86 -21.73 -8.42 -0.43
C LEU A 86 -22.95 -8.29 0.48
N VAL A 87 -23.95 -9.15 0.30
CA VAL A 87 -25.21 -9.11 1.07
C VAL A 87 -25.06 -9.52 2.53
N GLU A 88 -23.93 -10.15 2.90
CA GLU A 88 -23.59 -10.55 4.26
C GLU A 88 -22.58 -9.60 4.91
N THR A 89 -22.01 -8.67 4.14
CA THR A 89 -21.06 -7.68 4.67
C THR A 89 -21.85 -6.67 5.51
N THR A 90 -21.46 -6.52 6.79
CA THR A 90 -22.13 -5.56 7.67
C THR A 90 -21.66 -4.13 7.38
N VAL A 91 -22.41 -3.13 7.86
CA VAL A 91 -22.04 -1.72 7.72
C VAL A 91 -20.70 -1.45 8.44
N GLU A 92 -20.51 -2.04 9.63
CA GLU A 92 -19.29 -1.89 10.42
C GLU A 92 -18.07 -2.48 9.70
N GLU A 93 -18.21 -3.63 9.05
CA GLU A 93 -17.14 -4.24 8.23
C GLU A 93 -16.82 -3.38 7.01
N TRP A 94 -17.83 -2.86 6.34
CA TRP A 94 -17.67 -1.92 5.23
C TRP A 94 -16.93 -0.66 5.68
N ASP A 95 -17.41 -0.03 6.75
CA ASP A 95 -16.84 1.21 7.28
C ASP A 95 -15.40 1.01 7.77
N ALA A 96 -15.09 -0.13 8.39
CA ALA A 96 -13.72 -0.47 8.80
C ALA A 96 -12.78 -0.58 7.59
N VAL A 97 -13.22 -1.20 6.48
CA VAL A 97 -12.43 -1.28 5.24
C VAL A 97 -12.22 0.12 4.65
N MET A 98 -13.26 0.95 4.57
CA MET A 98 -13.15 2.32 4.06
C MET A 98 -12.26 3.19 4.95
N ALA A 99 -12.38 3.04 6.27
CA ALA A 99 -11.54 3.76 7.23
C ALA A 99 -10.05 3.43 7.05
N ALA A 100 -9.71 2.13 6.96
CA ALA A 100 -8.33 1.69 6.84
C ALA A 100 -7.72 1.94 5.45
N ASN A 101 -8.49 1.79 4.36
CA ASN A 101 -7.94 1.76 3.00
C ASN A 101 -8.07 3.08 2.24
N LEU A 102 -8.97 3.96 2.64
CA LEU A 102 -9.28 5.18 1.88
C LEU A 102 -9.27 6.43 2.76
N ARG A 103 -10.05 6.45 3.87
CA ARG A 103 -10.08 7.61 4.78
C ARG A 103 -8.71 7.88 5.39
N SER A 104 -7.98 6.85 5.81
CA SER A 104 -6.63 6.97 6.35
C SER A 104 -5.66 7.61 5.36
N VAL A 105 -5.76 7.25 4.08
CA VAL A 105 -4.94 7.85 3.01
C VAL A 105 -5.26 9.34 2.86
N PHE A 106 -6.54 9.70 2.80
CA PHE A 106 -6.95 11.11 2.75
C PHE A 106 -6.37 11.91 3.92
N LEU A 107 -6.54 11.45 5.16
CA LEU A 107 -6.04 12.13 6.35
C LEU A 107 -4.51 12.16 6.40
N GLY A 108 -3.88 11.03 6.12
CA GLY A 108 -2.42 10.92 6.11
C GLY A 108 -1.78 11.85 5.08
N VAL A 109 -2.31 11.89 3.86
CA VAL A 109 -1.82 12.80 2.82
C VAL A 109 -2.02 14.27 3.20
N LYS A 110 -3.17 14.62 3.75
CA LYS A 110 -3.44 15.99 4.23
C LYS A 110 -2.39 16.46 5.25
N LEU A 111 -1.96 15.58 6.15
CA LEU A 111 -0.97 15.89 7.19
C LEU A 111 0.48 15.77 6.69
N ALA A 112 0.75 14.91 5.71
CA ALA A 112 2.06 14.77 5.08
C ALA A 112 2.39 15.91 4.10
N HIS A 113 1.37 16.49 3.45
CA HIS A 113 1.55 17.48 2.40
C HIS A 113 2.50 18.64 2.79
N PRO A 114 2.41 19.26 3.96
CA PRO A 114 3.35 20.31 4.36
C PRO A 114 4.80 19.84 4.45
N LEU A 115 5.03 18.57 4.89
CA LEU A 115 6.37 18.01 5.00
C LEU A 115 6.97 17.66 3.63
N LEU A 116 6.15 17.16 2.70
CA LEU A 116 6.55 16.89 1.30
C LEU A 116 6.89 18.20 0.58
N LYS A 117 6.05 19.22 0.75
CA LYS A 117 6.28 20.55 0.16
C LYS A 117 7.54 21.20 0.72
N ALA A 118 7.82 21.09 2.02
CA ALA A 118 9.02 21.64 2.67
C ALA A 118 10.32 21.00 2.14
N GLY A 119 10.27 19.76 1.61
CA GLY A 119 11.37 19.06 0.93
C GLY A 119 11.60 19.48 -0.53
N ASN A 120 10.91 20.51 -1.01
CA ASN A 120 10.89 20.94 -2.43
C ASN A 120 10.20 19.92 -3.36
N GLY A 121 9.16 19.27 -2.86
CA GLY A 121 8.40 18.24 -3.54
C GLY A 121 8.76 16.84 -3.07
N GLY A 122 8.13 15.84 -3.66
CA GLY A 122 8.32 14.45 -3.25
C GLY A 122 7.44 13.47 -4.01
N ALA A 123 7.24 12.30 -3.45
CA ALA A 123 6.40 11.27 -4.04
C ALA A 123 5.40 10.67 -3.05
N ILE A 124 4.18 10.44 -3.51
CA ILE A 124 3.18 9.63 -2.80
C ILE A 124 2.95 8.35 -3.62
N VAL A 125 3.12 7.20 -2.98
CA VAL A 125 2.86 5.89 -3.57
C VAL A 125 1.71 5.23 -2.83
N ASN A 126 0.59 5.04 -3.52
CA ASN A 126 -0.58 4.37 -2.98
C ASN A 126 -0.57 2.89 -3.36
N VAL A 127 -0.47 2.00 -2.38
CA VAL A 127 -0.57 0.55 -2.63
C VAL A 127 -2.05 0.18 -2.78
N SER A 128 -2.49 0.14 -4.03
CA SER A 128 -3.84 -0.29 -4.41
C SER A 128 -3.88 -1.83 -4.56
N SER A 129 -4.48 -2.34 -5.61
CA SER A 129 -4.56 -3.76 -5.95
C SER A 129 -5.06 -3.94 -7.37
N VAL A 130 -4.79 -5.07 -8.00
CA VAL A 130 -5.49 -5.48 -9.23
C VAL A 130 -7.01 -5.53 -9.03
N HIS A 131 -7.48 -5.74 -7.79
CA HIS A 131 -8.91 -5.68 -7.46
C HIS A 131 -9.57 -4.31 -7.66
N ALA A 132 -8.80 -3.27 -7.93
CA ALA A 132 -9.32 -1.96 -8.34
C ALA A 132 -9.78 -1.90 -9.80
N VAL A 133 -9.33 -2.83 -10.64
CA VAL A 133 -9.61 -2.89 -12.10
C VAL A 133 -10.22 -4.21 -12.53
N GLN A 134 -9.82 -5.33 -11.91
CA GLN A 134 -10.42 -6.66 -12.09
C GLN A 134 -10.56 -7.29 -10.70
N THR A 135 -11.69 -7.93 -10.42
CA THR A 135 -11.96 -8.43 -9.08
C THR A 135 -12.58 -9.82 -9.08
N SER A 136 -12.68 -10.41 -7.90
CA SER A 136 -13.36 -11.68 -7.65
C SER A 136 -14.57 -11.49 -6.73
N ALA A 137 -15.40 -12.51 -6.60
CA ALA A 137 -16.49 -12.52 -5.62
C ALA A 137 -15.97 -12.38 -4.18
N ASN A 138 -16.86 -11.98 -3.28
CA ASN A 138 -16.66 -11.94 -1.83
C ASN A 138 -15.65 -10.91 -1.31
N ILE A 139 -15.25 -9.90 -2.09
CA ILE A 139 -14.34 -8.84 -1.64
C ILE A 139 -14.80 -7.44 -2.08
N ALA A 140 -16.11 -7.22 -2.14
CA ALA A 140 -16.70 -6.00 -2.68
C ALA A 140 -16.22 -4.72 -1.97
N ALA A 141 -16.20 -4.67 -0.63
CA ALA A 141 -15.73 -3.52 0.13
C ALA A 141 -14.26 -3.20 -0.16
N TYR A 142 -13.41 -4.25 -0.21
CA TYR A 142 -12.00 -4.09 -0.55
C TYR A 142 -11.81 -3.54 -1.97
N ALA A 143 -12.47 -4.15 -2.96
CA ALA A 143 -12.40 -3.71 -4.36
C ALA A 143 -12.87 -2.25 -4.51
N ALA A 144 -13.99 -1.87 -3.88
CA ALA A 144 -14.50 -0.51 -3.87
C ALA A 144 -13.48 0.47 -3.27
N SER A 145 -12.87 0.12 -2.12
CA SER A 145 -11.86 0.96 -1.47
C SER A 145 -10.62 1.16 -2.36
N LYS A 146 -10.14 0.10 -3.03
CA LYS A 146 -8.96 0.15 -3.90
C LYS A 146 -9.25 0.86 -5.23
N GLY A 147 -10.46 0.74 -5.76
CA GLY A 147 -10.95 1.54 -6.90
C GLY A 147 -11.05 3.03 -6.55
N GLY A 148 -11.61 3.36 -5.38
CA GLY A 148 -11.63 4.72 -4.84
C GLY A 148 -10.24 5.32 -4.66
N LEU A 149 -9.27 4.50 -4.23
CA LEU A 149 -7.87 4.91 -4.08
C LEU A 149 -7.22 5.27 -5.43
N LEU A 150 -7.56 4.59 -6.53
CA LEU A 150 -7.10 4.97 -7.87
C LEU A 150 -7.69 6.31 -8.32
N ALA A 151 -8.97 6.56 -8.03
CA ALA A 151 -9.58 7.85 -8.33
C ALA A 151 -8.92 8.97 -7.52
N LEU A 152 -8.70 8.75 -6.23
CA LEU A 152 -8.01 9.69 -5.33
C LEU A 152 -6.56 9.95 -5.78
N THR A 153 -5.84 8.92 -6.25
CA THR A 153 -4.48 9.05 -6.79
C THR A 153 -4.41 10.05 -7.93
N ARG A 154 -5.37 9.98 -8.88
CA ARG A 154 -5.42 10.91 -10.02
C ARG A 154 -5.75 12.34 -9.59
N ALA A 155 -6.69 12.50 -8.67
CA ALA A 155 -7.05 13.81 -8.14
C ALA A 155 -5.84 14.48 -7.45
N MET A 156 -5.20 13.75 -6.53
CA MET A 156 -4.00 14.24 -5.83
C MET A 156 -2.84 14.56 -6.78
N ALA A 157 -2.65 13.77 -7.84
CA ALA A 157 -1.59 14.02 -8.83
C ALA A 157 -1.77 15.37 -9.53
N ILE A 158 -3.01 15.78 -9.79
CA ILE A 158 -3.34 17.07 -10.40
C ILE A 158 -3.21 18.19 -9.36
N GLU A 159 -3.77 18.00 -8.17
CA GLU A 159 -3.82 19.03 -7.13
C GLU A 159 -2.43 19.38 -6.57
N PHE A 160 -1.51 18.39 -6.49
CA PHE A 160 -0.20 18.55 -5.86
C PHE A 160 0.94 18.82 -6.88
N ALA A 161 0.66 18.77 -8.17
CA ALA A 161 1.65 19.10 -9.21
C ALA A 161 2.30 20.49 -9.03
N PRO A 162 1.58 21.56 -8.63
CA PRO A 162 2.19 22.87 -8.38
C PRO A 162 3.22 22.88 -7.23
N ASP A 163 3.14 21.90 -6.31
CA ASP A 163 4.08 21.72 -5.20
C ASP A 163 5.19 20.71 -5.51
N ASN A 164 5.36 20.30 -6.78
CA ASN A 164 6.31 19.29 -7.24
C ASN A 164 6.14 17.91 -6.57
N ILE A 165 4.93 17.56 -6.14
CA ILE A 165 4.63 16.26 -5.52
C ILE A 165 3.99 15.36 -6.57
N ARG A 166 4.64 14.21 -6.84
CA ARG A 166 4.11 13.17 -7.72
C ARG A 166 3.24 12.20 -6.91
N VAL A 167 2.17 11.73 -7.51
CA VAL A 167 1.28 10.76 -6.85
C VAL A 167 0.98 9.63 -7.82
N ASN A 168 1.38 8.40 -7.48
CA ASN A 168 1.13 7.21 -8.29
C ASN A 168 0.55 6.08 -7.43
N ALA A 169 -0.09 5.12 -8.08
CA ALA A 169 -0.55 3.89 -7.45
C ALA A 169 0.23 2.69 -7.99
N ILE A 170 0.46 1.70 -7.13
CA ILE A 170 0.88 0.36 -7.54
C ILE A 170 -0.29 -0.61 -7.33
N LEU A 171 -0.48 -1.53 -8.26
CA LEU A 171 -1.53 -2.54 -8.25
C LEU A 171 -0.89 -3.93 -8.19
N PRO A 172 -0.57 -4.44 -7.00
CA PRO A 172 -0.09 -5.80 -6.85
C PRO A 172 -1.16 -6.83 -7.23
N GLY A 173 -0.73 -7.93 -7.85
CA GLY A 173 -1.49 -9.15 -7.95
C GLY A 173 -1.43 -9.98 -6.67
N ALA A 174 -1.47 -11.32 -6.81
CA ALA A 174 -1.24 -12.22 -5.68
C ALA A 174 0.23 -12.16 -5.25
N VAL A 175 0.47 -11.71 -4.01
CA VAL A 175 1.80 -11.59 -3.37
C VAL A 175 1.80 -12.41 -2.09
N ASP A 176 2.79 -13.27 -1.89
CA ASP A 176 2.90 -14.14 -0.72
C ASP A 176 3.16 -13.33 0.56
N THR A 177 2.08 -12.97 1.22
CA THR A 177 2.07 -12.16 2.44
C THR A 177 1.22 -12.82 3.51
N PRO A 178 1.41 -12.47 4.80
CA PRO A 178 0.51 -12.91 5.87
C PRO A 178 -0.96 -12.56 5.59
N MET A 179 -1.24 -11.42 4.96
CA MET A 179 -2.61 -11.01 4.59
C MET A 179 -3.21 -11.96 3.55
N LEU A 180 -2.47 -12.31 2.49
CA LEU A 180 -2.93 -13.26 1.47
C LEU A 180 -3.19 -14.63 2.09
N ARG A 181 -2.22 -15.17 2.86
CA ARG A 181 -2.35 -16.48 3.52
C ARG A 181 -3.55 -16.53 4.48
N ALA A 182 -3.75 -15.48 5.29
CA ALA A 182 -4.90 -15.35 6.17
C ALA A 182 -6.22 -15.26 5.38
N GLY A 183 -6.25 -14.55 4.27
CA GLY A 183 -7.39 -14.49 3.33
C GLY A 183 -7.73 -15.87 2.79
N LEU A 184 -6.74 -16.61 2.30
CA LEU A 184 -6.91 -17.96 1.79
C LEU A 184 -7.36 -18.95 2.88
N GLY A 185 -6.90 -18.81 4.11
CA GLY A 185 -7.29 -19.67 5.24
C GLY A 185 -8.77 -19.58 5.64
N ARG A 186 -9.49 -18.50 5.27
CA ARG A 186 -10.90 -18.28 5.65
C ARG A 186 -11.94 -19.08 4.85
N GLY A 187 -11.53 -19.92 3.90
CA GLY A 187 -12.39 -20.94 3.29
C GLY A 187 -13.30 -20.51 2.15
N HIS A 188 -13.35 -19.24 1.76
CA HIS A 188 -14.25 -18.79 0.69
C HIS A 188 -13.64 -18.86 -0.72
N VAL A 189 -12.42 -19.33 -0.85
CA VAL A 189 -11.74 -19.51 -2.14
C VAL A 189 -11.41 -21.00 -2.32
N GLY A 190 -12.37 -21.77 -2.84
CA GLY A 190 -12.17 -23.17 -3.19
C GLY A 190 -11.99 -24.13 -2.00
N SER A 191 -11.93 -25.41 -2.27
CA SER A 191 -11.53 -26.49 -1.35
C SER A 191 -10.01 -26.64 -1.32
N GLY A 192 -9.44 -27.18 -0.26
CA GLY A 192 -8.01 -27.44 -0.13
C GLY A 192 -7.31 -26.61 0.95
N ASP A 193 -6.04 -26.90 1.19
CA ASP A 193 -5.22 -26.16 2.14
C ASP A 193 -4.69 -24.83 1.57
N VAL A 194 -4.01 -24.03 2.39
CA VAL A 194 -3.48 -22.73 1.97
C VAL A 194 -2.47 -22.85 0.83
N GLN A 195 -1.65 -23.92 0.81
CA GLN A 195 -0.66 -24.13 -0.22
C GLN A 195 -1.30 -24.46 -1.57
N GLU A 196 -2.29 -25.34 -1.59
CA GLU A 196 -3.04 -25.66 -2.81
C GLU A 196 -3.73 -24.43 -3.40
N ARG A 197 -4.24 -23.53 -2.55
CA ARG A 197 -4.84 -22.28 -2.98
C ARG A 197 -3.80 -21.28 -3.53
N LEU A 198 -2.60 -21.23 -2.95
CA LEU A 198 -1.48 -20.45 -3.51
C LEU A 198 -1.08 -20.99 -4.89
N ASP A 199 -0.99 -22.32 -5.06
CA ASP A 199 -0.69 -22.95 -6.34
C ASP A 199 -1.79 -22.66 -7.38
N ASN A 200 -3.05 -22.61 -6.96
CA ASN A 200 -4.16 -22.19 -7.82
C ASN A 200 -4.04 -20.72 -8.25
N LEU A 201 -3.61 -19.82 -7.37
CA LEU A 201 -3.34 -18.42 -7.74
C LEU A 201 -2.14 -18.34 -8.69
N ALA A 202 -1.07 -19.11 -8.43
CA ALA A 202 0.10 -19.18 -9.30
C ALA A 202 -0.28 -19.55 -10.74
N ARG A 203 -1.14 -20.56 -10.93
CA ARG A 203 -1.62 -20.97 -12.26
C ARG A 203 -2.40 -19.89 -13.02
N LYS A 204 -2.94 -18.89 -12.31
CA LYS A 204 -3.67 -17.76 -12.92
C LYS A 204 -2.74 -16.65 -13.39
N THR A 205 -1.48 -16.65 -13.01
CA THR A 205 -0.48 -15.71 -13.51
C THR A 205 0.22 -16.26 -14.75
N VAL A 206 0.68 -15.38 -15.63
CA VAL A 206 1.49 -15.78 -16.81
C VAL A 206 2.85 -16.31 -16.35
N ASN A 207 3.40 -15.76 -15.27
CA ASN A 207 4.68 -16.20 -14.72
C ASN A 207 4.61 -17.55 -13.96
N GLY A 208 3.42 -18.13 -13.77
CA GLY A 208 3.23 -19.43 -13.11
C GLY A 208 3.54 -19.42 -11.60
N ARG A 209 3.63 -18.27 -10.96
CA ARG A 209 3.90 -18.14 -9.52
C ARG A 209 3.21 -16.92 -8.91
N VAL A 210 3.06 -16.90 -7.60
CA VAL A 210 2.74 -15.69 -6.85
C VAL A 210 3.97 -14.77 -6.75
N GLY A 211 3.75 -13.48 -6.61
CA GLY A 211 4.81 -12.50 -6.39
C GLY A 211 5.38 -12.56 -4.98
N THR A 212 6.55 -11.95 -4.77
CA THR A 212 7.14 -11.75 -3.45
C THR A 212 6.96 -10.31 -2.96
N PRO A 213 6.98 -10.06 -1.65
CA PRO A 213 6.95 -8.71 -1.09
C PRO A 213 8.07 -7.81 -1.63
N GLU A 214 9.26 -8.36 -1.86
CA GLU A 214 10.44 -7.65 -2.36
C GLU A 214 10.23 -7.13 -3.78
N GLU A 215 9.55 -7.89 -4.65
CA GLU A 215 9.23 -7.44 -6.01
C GLU A 215 8.31 -6.20 -5.99
N ILE A 216 7.37 -6.17 -5.05
CA ILE A 216 6.51 -5.00 -4.87
C ILE A 216 7.27 -3.84 -4.23
N ALA A 217 8.16 -4.11 -3.27
CA ALA A 217 9.00 -3.09 -2.65
C ALA A 217 9.91 -2.39 -3.68
N HIS A 218 10.48 -3.13 -4.63
CA HIS A 218 11.27 -2.54 -5.74
C HIS A 218 10.43 -1.61 -6.62
N ALA A 219 9.20 -1.98 -6.94
CA ALA A 219 8.31 -1.12 -7.72
C ALA A 219 7.86 0.12 -6.92
N ILE A 220 7.63 -0.02 -5.60
CA ILE A 220 7.38 1.13 -4.70
C ILE A 220 8.60 2.06 -4.68
N TYR A 221 9.82 1.52 -4.56
CA TYR A 221 11.04 2.30 -4.58
C TYR A 221 11.20 3.08 -5.90
N PHE A 222 10.97 2.44 -7.04
CA PHE A 222 10.98 3.10 -8.35
C PHE A 222 10.01 4.30 -8.39
N LEU A 223 8.78 4.14 -7.91
CA LEU A 223 7.78 5.22 -7.91
C LEU A 223 8.10 6.32 -6.87
N ALA A 224 8.71 5.98 -5.76
CA ALA A 224 9.05 6.91 -4.68
C ALA A 224 10.28 7.76 -5.00
N ASP A 225 11.25 7.22 -5.74
CA ASP A 225 12.50 7.91 -6.03
C ASP A 225 12.39 8.82 -7.25
N ASN A 226 12.54 10.14 -7.02
CA ASN A 226 12.51 11.14 -8.08
C ASN A 226 13.63 10.98 -9.12
N GLU A 227 14.74 10.32 -8.78
CA GLU A 227 15.81 10.06 -9.76
C GLU A 227 15.40 9.00 -10.78
N GLN A 228 14.40 8.14 -10.46
CA GLN A 228 13.97 7.05 -11.32
C GLN A 228 12.67 7.34 -12.08
N SER A 229 11.76 8.12 -11.47
CA SER A 229 10.40 8.28 -12.01
C SER A 229 9.88 9.72 -12.00
N SER A 230 10.76 10.71 -12.18
CA SER A 230 10.41 12.14 -12.09
C SER A 230 9.32 12.60 -13.07
N PHE A 231 9.16 11.93 -14.20
CA PHE A 231 8.13 12.27 -15.21
C PHE A 231 6.86 11.41 -15.10
N MET A 232 6.68 10.70 -13.97
CA MET A 232 5.55 9.78 -13.76
C MET A 232 4.67 10.26 -12.62
N THR A 233 3.44 10.70 -12.92
CA THR A 233 2.42 11.06 -11.94
C THR A 233 1.02 10.69 -12.43
N GLY A 234 0.08 10.42 -11.52
CA GLY A 234 -1.30 10.04 -11.82
C GLY A 234 -1.47 8.62 -12.39
N GLN A 235 -0.41 7.80 -12.38
CA GLN A 235 -0.39 6.49 -13.02
C GLN A 235 -0.74 5.35 -12.06
N ALA A 236 -1.25 4.26 -12.63
CA ALA A 236 -1.50 2.99 -11.97
C ALA A 236 -0.55 1.94 -12.56
N MET A 237 0.49 1.56 -11.82
CA MET A 237 1.46 0.54 -12.23
C MET A 237 0.99 -0.83 -11.77
N ILE A 238 0.67 -1.72 -12.70
CA ILE A 238 0.29 -3.11 -12.41
C ILE A 238 1.55 -3.96 -12.25
N VAL A 239 1.62 -4.74 -11.15
CA VAL A 239 2.70 -5.69 -10.85
C VAL A 239 2.08 -6.99 -10.35
N ASP A 240 1.69 -7.87 -11.28
CA ASP A 240 0.78 -8.99 -11.03
C ASP A 240 1.19 -10.32 -11.70
N GLY A 241 2.40 -10.39 -12.27
CA GLY A 241 2.86 -11.57 -13.00
C GLY A 241 2.04 -11.86 -14.26
N GLY A 242 1.36 -10.84 -14.81
CA GLY A 242 0.54 -10.97 -16.01
C GLY A 242 -0.89 -11.50 -15.76
N ALA A 243 -1.33 -11.57 -14.51
CA ALA A 243 -2.66 -12.11 -14.19
C ALA A 243 -3.79 -11.34 -14.86
N THR A 244 -3.67 -10.01 -14.99
CA THR A 244 -4.68 -9.15 -15.65
C THR A 244 -4.48 -9.02 -17.16
N ALA A 245 -3.36 -9.46 -17.71
CA ALA A 245 -3.08 -9.41 -19.15
C ALA A 245 -3.69 -10.60 -19.92
N ARG A 246 -4.02 -11.70 -19.22
CA ARG A 246 -4.54 -12.93 -19.82
C ARG A 246 -6.03 -12.82 -20.11
N LEU A 247 -6.44 -13.22 -21.32
CA LEU A 247 -7.84 -13.46 -21.63
C LEU A 247 -8.33 -14.75 -20.94
N SER A 248 -9.59 -14.76 -20.49
CA SER A 248 -10.18 -15.91 -19.79
C SER A 248 -10.38 -17.16 -20.66
N THR A 249 -10.16 -17.06 -21.95
CA THR A 249 -10.30 -18.13 -22.94
C THR A 249 -9.01 -18.91 -23.20
N GLU A 250 -7.91 -18.55 -22.55
CA GLU A 250 -6.59 -19.21 -22.70
C GLU A 250 -6.18 -19.97 -21.45
#